data_64198dcdd20d7254e85b1bb5e2fbc469
#
_entry.id   64198dcdd20d7254e85b1bb5e2fbc469
#
_cell.length_a   1.000
_cell.length_b   1.000
_cell.length_c   1.000
_cell.angle_alpha   90.00
_cell.angle_beta   90.00
_cell.angle_gamma   90.00
#
_symmetry.space_group_name_H-M   'P 1'
#
loop_
_entity.id
_entity.type
_entity.pdbx_description
1 polymer ?
#
loop_
_entity_poly.entity_id
_entity_poly.type
_entity_poly.pdbx_seq_one_letter_code
_entity_poly.pdbx_strand_id
1 'polypeptide(L)'
;MTLILGLRRPQSKHHQSKHHQSKHHQSKPHLNIAQAAAGQSLTRRASLSIGALVCAFSFSAATAQEPVRLGFMDPLSGTFASVGTSGLNVLEFAADYFYNSKGGILGGRMIEIVPLDNKQSPTETQLQFRRAVSEELRIIFQGNSSAVANTLNQTISKHNRRNAGQEVLQINYAAVDPILTNEECSFWHFRFDAHAVMKLDVLTDFIAMNDELSSIYIIGQDYSFGQVVADNTIRLLGEKRPDIEIVGNEFHPIGQVKDFTPYVTKIASSGADAVVTGNFGADMVSLARSIIDSGLDVPIYTFYAAYDGITATLGADGKDRIRLIHTDRANPLASDERRDFYRAFKAKHPNSDITQSRLANALMMVVQAMEQSQSADPYDIAVQLEDMRFTSIAGDELWMRGEDHQLFQPLYISKQTDEGIEFDADNSGFGLLTEYEVGTSETITEHSCRMRRPRR
;
A
#
# COMPACT_ATOMS: atom_id res chain seq x y z
N MET A 1 7.85 55.67 -38.29
CA MET A 1 7.29 55.40 -39.61
C MET A 1 6.37 54.20 -39.45
N THR A 2 5.14 54.49 -39.52
CA THR A 2 3.90 53.75 -39.31
C THR A 2 3.76 52.59 -40.30
N LEU A 3 3.25 51.44 -39.89
CA LEU A 3 2.21 50.74 -40.63
C LEU A 3 1.51 49.67 -39.74
N ILE A 4 0.25 49.94 -39.53
CA ILE A 4 -0.83 49.07 -38.99
C ILE A 4 -1.51 48.37 -40.14
N LEU A 5 -1.86 47.10 -39.97
CA LEU A 5 -2.94 46.35 -40.66
C LEU A 5 -3.02 44.98 -39.96
N GLY A 6 -4.04 44.49 -39.32
CA GLY A 6 -5.48 44.74 -39.37
C GLY A 6 -6.20 43.50 -39.87
N LEU A 7 -7.06 42.87 -38.97
CA LEU A 7 -8.22 42.03 -39.26
C LEU A 7 -7.93 40.55 -39.68
N ARG A 8 -8.60 39.53 -39.18
CA ARG A 8 -10.02 39.28 -38.88
C ARG A 8 -10.22 37.98 -38.09
N ARG A 9 -11.12 37.96 -37.15
CA ARG A 9 -11.80 36.74 -36.64
C ARG A 9 -12.87 36.31 -37.65
N PRO A 10 -13.27 35.03 -37.66
CA PRO A 10 -14.62 34.65 -37.99
C PRO A 10 -15.38 34.09 -36.77
N GLN A 11 -16.60 34.51 -36.69
CA GLN A 11 -17.64 34.15 -35.70
C GLN A 11 -18.23 32.77 -35.96
N SER A 12 -18.70 32.22 -34.86
CA SER A 12 -19.80 31.28 -34.59
C SER A 12 -20.76 30.90 -35.71
N LYS A 13 -21.11 29.64 -35.75
CA LYS A 13 -22.50 29.21 -36.11
C LYS A 13 -23.01 28.21 -35.10
N HIS A 14 -24.04 28.65 -34.37
CA HIS A 14 -25.04 27.84 -33.68
C HIS A 14 -25.73 26.92 -34.66
N HIS A 15 -25.91 25.67 -34.30
CA HIS A 15 -26.98 24.82 -34.80
C HIS A 15 -27.74 24.22 -33.61
N GLN A 16 -28.94 24.78 -33.43
CA GLN A 16 -30.04 24.15 -32.70
C GLN A 16 -30.65 23.07 -33.60
N SER A 17 -30.95 21.92 -33.06
CA SER A 17 -31.87 20.93 -33.62
C SER A 17 -32.61 20.24 -32.47
N LYS A 18 -33.74 20.75 -32.16
CA LYS A 18 -35.15 20.25 -32.16
C LYS A 18 -35.38 18.84 -31.62
N HIS A 19 -36.15 18.86 -30.51
CA HIS A 19 -37.01 17.82 -29.97
C HIS A 19 -37.71 16.93 -31.01
N HIS A 20 -37.70 15.61 -30.72
CA HIS A 20 -38.81 14.74 -31.10
C HIS A 20 -39.22 13.92 -29.86
N GLN A 21 -40.37 14.25 -29.29
CA GLN A 21 -41.16 13.39 -28.43
C GLN A 21 -41.87 12.35 -29.29
N SER A 22 -41.78 11.09 -28.89
CA SER A 22 -42.70 10.05 -29.37
C SER A 22 -43.34 9.40 -28.13
N LYS A 23 -44.63 9.64 -28.00
CA LYS A 23 -45.58 8.94 -27.11
C LYS A 23 -46.00 7.66 -27.80
N HIS A 24 -46.01 6.52 -27.12
CA HIS A 24 -46.99 5.43 -27.34
C HIS A 24 -47.05 4.58 -26.06
N HIS A 25 -48.13 4.70 -25.42
CA HIS A 25 -49.35 3.86 -25.32
C HIS A 25 -49.16 2.62 -24.43
N GLN A 26 -49.87 2.77 -23.27
CA GLN A 26 -50.26 1.71 -22.36
C GLN A 26 -51.22 0.72 -23.04
N SER A 27 -51.09 -0.56 -22.69
CA SER A 27 -52.24 -1.47 -22.68
C SER A 27 -52.05 -2.50 -21.55
N LYS A 28 -52.96 -2.42 -20.60
CA LYS A 28 -53.29 -3.49 -19.64
C LYS A 28 -54.29 -4.44 -20.30
N PRO A 29 -54.32 -5.70 -19.97
CA PRO A 29 -55.57 -6.44 -20.00
C PRO A 29 -56.05 -6.80 -18.57
N HIS A 30 -57.36 -6.73 -18.50
CA HIS A 30 -58.22 -6.92 -17.35
C HIS A 30 -58.38 -8.39 -16.97
N LEU A 31 -58.58 -8.55 -15.67
CA LEU A 31 -59.12 -9.65 -14.93
C LEU A 31 -60.48 -10.14 -15.48
N ASN A 32 -60.75 -11.43 -15.48
CA ASN A 32 -62.10 -11.94 -15.42
C ASN A 32 -62.23 -13.06 -14.38
N ILE A 33 -63.05 -12.77 -13.42
CA ILE A 33 -63.55 -13.65 -12.36
C ILE A 33 -64.75 -14.44 -12.95
N ALA A 34 -64.77 -15.75 -12.76
CA ALA A 34 -65.97 -16.55 -12.87
C ALA A 34 -66.12 -17.43 -11.68
N GLN A 35 -67.09 -17.13 -10.84
CA GLN A 35 -67.67 -17.96 -9.79
C GLN A 35 -68.56 -19.02 -10.44
N ALA A 36 -68.53 -20.26 -9.92
CA ALA A 36 -69.64 -21.17 -10.01
C ALA A 36 -69.67 -22.08 -8.76
N ALA A 37 -70.84 -22.27 -8.28
CA ALA A 37 -71.24 -22.78 -6.96
C ALA A 37 -71.44 -24.28 -6.91
N ALA A 38 -71.31 -24.76 -5.68
CA ALA A 38 -72.12 -25.74 -4.96
C ALA A 38 -72.44 -27.15 -5.55
N GLY A 39 -72.10 -28.15 -4.82
CA GLY A 39 -72.67 -29.50 -4.91
C GLY A 39 -72.23 -30.37 -3.70
N GLN A 40 -73.12 -30.49 -2.72
CA GLN A 40 -72.98 -31.38 -1.58
C GLN A 40 -73.22 -32.83 -2.01
N SER A 41 -72.42 -33.77 -1.52
CA SER A 41 -72.92 -35.06 -1.14
C SER A 41 -72.01 -35.76 -0.12
N LEU A 42 -72.62 -36.19 0.97
CA LEU A 42 -72.10 -37.06 2.02
C LEU A 42 -71.84 -38.49 1.49
N THR A 43 -70.77 -39.15 1.93
CA THR A 43 -70.85 -40.48 2.58
C THR A 43 -69.46 -40.96 3.07
N ARG A 44 -69.53 -41.38 4.38
CA ARG A 44 -68.84 -42.49 5.05
C ARG A 44 -67.33 -42.67 5.11
N ARG A 45 -66.86 -42.45 6.35
CA ARG A 45 -65.93 -43.23 7.19
C ARG A 45 -65.03 -44.30 6.52
N ALA A 46 -63.74 -44.11 6.62
CA ALA A 46 -62.78 -45.16 6.98
C ALA A 46 -61.57 -44.45 7.63
N SER A 47 -61.34 -44.79 8.90
CA SER A 47 -60.21 -44.37 9.70
C SER A 47 -58.98 -45.17 9.27
N LEU A 48 -57.97 -44.54 8.71
CA LEU A 48 -56.61 -45.08 8.65
C LEU A 48 -55.68 -44.02 9.21
N SER A 49 -55.17 -44.28 10.41
CA SER A 49 -54.14 -43.52 11.08
C SER A 49 -52.79 -43.70 10.33
N ILE A 50 -52.40 -42.79 9.46
CA ILE A 50 -51.05 -42.72 8.96
C ILE A 50 -50.36 -41.61 9.75
N GLY A 51 -49.48 -42.03 10.66
CA GLY A 51 -48.59 -41.11 11.38
C GLY A 51 -47.64 -40.46 10.38
N ALA A 52 -47.95 -39.24 9.98
CA ALA A 52 -47.01 -38.39 9.23
C ALA A 52 -45.94 -37.87 10.21
N LEU A 53 -44.79 -38.53 10.20
CA LEU A 53 -43.56 -38.03 10.81
C LEU A 53 -43.13 -36.78 10.02
N VAL A 54 -43.57 -35.61 10.45
CA VAL A 54 -43.09 -34.32 9.91
C VAL A 54 -41.67 -34.10 10.46
N CYS A 55 -40.67 -34.55 9.71
CA CYS A 55 -39.30 -34.06 9.90
C CYS A 55 -39.31 -32.56 9.57
N ALA A 56 -39.46 -31.71 10.58
CA ALA A 56 -39.17 -30.31 10.48
C ALA A 56 -37.66 -30.14 10.23
N PHE A 57 -37.25 -30.08 8.95
CA PHE A 57 -35.97 -29.52 8.61
C PHE A 57 -36.03 -28.04 8.98
N SER A 58 -35.52 -27.70 10.16
CA SER A 58 -35.20 -26.36 10.52
C SER A 58 -34.08 -25.93 9.60
N PHE A 59 -34.39 -25.26 8.47
CA PHE A 59 -33.44 -24.44 7.76
C PHE A 59 -33.11 -23.31 8.71
N SER A 60 -32.05 -23.45 9.49
CA SER A 60 -31.36 -22.30 10.08
C SER A 60 -30.89 -21.49 8.91
N ALA A 61 -31.61 -20.40 8.60
CA ALA A 61 -31.02 -19.35 7.75
C ALA A 61 -29.73 -18.94 8.45
N ALA A 62 -28.59 -19.31 7.86
CA ALA A 62 -27.32 -18.78 8.30
C ALA A 62 -27.42 -17.24 8.16
N THR A 63 -27.62 -16.56 9.27
CA THR A 63 -27.49 -15.11 9.30
C THR A 63 -26.05 -14.81 8.89
N ALA A 64 -25.87 -14.08 7.77
CA ALA A 64 -24.55 -13.63 7.38
C ALA A 64 -23.93 -12.90 8.59
N GLN A 65 -22.76 -13.37 9.02
CA GLN A 65 -22.08 -12.74 10.14
C GLN A 65 -21.60 -11.34 9.72
N GLU A 66 -21.65 -10.39 10.65
CA GLU A 66 -21.12 -9.04 10.42
C GLU A 66 -19.67 -9.12 9.96
N PRO A 67 -19.27 -8.42 8.88
CA PRO A 67 -17.92 -8.44 8.37
C PRO A 67 -16.90 -7.90 9.38
N VAL A 68 -15.66 -8.30 9.25
CA VAL A 68 -14.53 -7.62 9.90
C VAL A 68 -14.13 -6.45 9.03
N ARG A 69 -14.39 -5.22 9.50
CA ARG A 69 -14.14 -3.99 8.74
C ARG A 69 -12.76 -3.43 9.09
N LEU A 70 -11.91 -3.26 8.06
CA LEU A 70 -10.55 -2.73 8.17
C LEU A 70 -10.46 -1.41 7.42
N GLY A 71 -10.00 -0.34 8.09
CA GLY A 71 -9.76 0.95 7.43
C GLY A 71 -8.46 0.91 6.62
N PHE A 72 -8.48 1.44 5.40
CA PHE A 72 -7.28 1.73 4.61
C PHE A 72 -7.17 3.24 4.42
N MET A 73 -6.19 3.87 5.08
CA MET A 73 -6.06 5.33 5.18
C MET A 73 -4.80 5.83 4.49
N ASP A 74 -4.91 6.07 3.19
CA ASP A 74 -3.80 6.56 2.36
C ASP A 74 -4.28 7.58 1.31
N PRO A 75 -3.39 8.25 0.55
CA PRO A 75 -3.79 9.19 -0.48
C PRO A 75 -4.46 8.45 -1.64
N LEU A 76 -5.78 8.60 -1.77
CA LEU A 76 -6.57 8.04 -2.87
C LEU A 76 -6.94 9.10 -3.91
N SER A 77 -6.53 10.35 -3.68
CA SER A 77 -6.68 11.46 -4.62
C SER A 77 -5.44 12.38 -4.59
N GLY A 78 -5.29 13.24 -5.62
CA GLY A 78 -4.17 14.19 -5.73
C GLY A 78 -2.88 13.57 -6.27
N THR A 79 -1.76 14.24 -6.03
CA THR A 79 -0.44 13.93 -6.62
C THR A 79 0.08 12.53 -6.30
N PHE A 80 -0.30 11.98 -5.15
CA PHE A 80 0.14 10.67 -4.65
C PHE A 80 -0.93 9.57 -4.76
N ALA A 81 -1.99 9.81 -5.52
CA ALA A 81 -3.12 8.89 -5.64
C ALA A 81 -2.71 7.50 -6.17
N SER A 82 -1.76 7.42 -7.11
CA SER A 82 -1.29 6.14 -7.65
C SER A 82 -0.69 5.25 -6.57
N VAL A 83 0.07 5.83 -5.64
CA VAL A 83 0.70 5.10 -4.52
C VAL A 83 -0.35 4.49 -3.59
N GLY A 84 -1.36 5.29 -3.19
CA GLY A 84 -2.44 4.82 -2.32
C GLY A 84 -3.35 3.81 -3.02
N THR A 85 -3.71 4.05 -4.28
CA THR A 85 -4.57 3.15 -5.06
C THR A 85 -3.91 1.80 -5.29
N SER A 86 -2.60 1.77 -5.58
CA SER A 86 -1.84 0.52 -5.69
C SER A 86 -1.91 -0.29 -4.38
N GLY A 87 -1.71 0.36 -3.23
CA GLY A 87 -1.85 -0.30 -1.92
C GLY A 87 -3.26 -0.83 -1.67
N LEU A 88 -4.30 -0.04 -1.98
CA LEU A 88 -5.70 -0.47 -1.83
C LEU A 88 -6.00 -1.70 -2.66
N ASN A 89 -5.61 -1.72 -3.93
CA ASN A 89 -5.79 -2.86 -4.83
C ASN A 89 -5.14 -4.14 -4.27
N VAL A 90 -3.93 -4.03 -3.73
CA VAL A 90 -3.22 -5.16 -3.14
C VAL A 90 -3.93 -5.67 -1.88
N LEU A 91 -4.39 -4.77 -0.99
CA LEU A 91 -5.06 -5.15 0.25
C LEU A 91 -6.42 -5.81 0.00
N GLU A 92 -7.24 -5.22 -0.89
CA GLU A 92 -8.54 -5.78 -1.29
C GLU A 92 -8.37 -7.14 -1.96
N PHE A 93 -7.39 -7.25 -2.86
CA PHE A 93 -7.09 -8.50 -3.54
C PHE A 93 -6.62 -9.58 -2.56
N ALA A 94 -5.73 -9.26 -1.63
CA ALA A 94 -5.24 -10.18 -0.63
C ALA A 94 -6.36 -10.66 0.30
N ALA A 95 -7.26 -9.75 0.73
CA ALA A 95 -8.43 -10.11 1.54
C ALA A 95 -9.34 -11.09 0.81
N ASP A 96 -9.57 -10.89 -0.49
CA ASP A 96 -10.38 -11.79 -1.30
C ASP A 96 -9.67 -13.13 -1.55
N TYR A 97 -8.42 -13.09 -2.03
CA TYR A 97 -7.66 -14.27 -2.44
C TYR A 97 -7.38 -15.23 -1.28
N PHE A 98 -6.95 -14.71 -0.14
CA PHE A 98 -6.55 -15.55 0.99
C PHE A 98 -7.71 -15.95 1.90
N TYR A 99 -8.78 -15.13 1.99
CA TYR A 99 -9.81 -15.29 3.01
C TYR A 99 -11.24 -15.32 2.48
N ASN A 100 -11.72 -14.25 1.83
CA ASN A 100 -13.13 -14.13 1.47
C ASN A 100 -13.59 -15.24 0.51
N SER A 101 -12.79 -15.54 -0.54
CA SER A 101 -13.06 -16.62 -1.48
C SER A 101 -13.04 -18.03 -0.82
N LYS A 102 -12.48 -18.15 0.37
CA LYS A 102 -12.35 -19.37 1.15
C LYS A 102 -13.37 -19.49 2.31
N GLY A 103 -14.31 -18.54 2.39
CA GLY A 103 -15.38 -18.56 3.40
C GLY A 103 -15.17 -17.61 4.59
N GLY A 104 -14.19 -16.70 4.52
CA GLY A 104 -13.96 -15.67 5.52
C GLY A 104 -13.06 -16.11 6.69
N ILE A 105 -13.08 -15.33 7.77
CA ILE A 105 -12.28 -15.48 8.98
C ILE A 105 -13.20 -15.55 10.21
N LEU A 106 -12.68 -15.92 11.39
CA LEU A 106 -13.43 -15.94 12.66
C LEU A 106 -14.80 -16.63 12.55
N GLY A 107 -14.81 -17.81 11.92
CA GLY A 107 -16.03 -18.60 11.76
C GLY A 107 -16.95 -18.19 10.62
N GLY A 108 -16.45 -17.44 9.62
CA GLY A 108 -17.18 -17.12 8.39
C GLY A 108 -17.47 -15.64 8.16
N ARG A 109 -16.85 -14.74 8.92
CA ARG A 109 -16.94 -13.28 8.70
C ARG A 109 -16.08 -12.88 7.51
N MET A 110 -16.66 -12.13 6.56
CA MET A 110 -15.90 -11.58 5.44
C MET A 110 -15.07 -10.39 5.91
N ILE A 111 -13.94 -10.15 5.24
CA ILE A 111 -13.14 -8.93 5.43
C ILE A 111 -13.66 -7.87 4.47
N GLU A 112 -13.98 -6.69 5.01
CA GLU A 112 -14.36 -5.50 4.24
C GLU A 112 -13.28 -4.43 4.41
N ILE A 113 -12.69 -3.98 3.31
CA ILE A 113 -11.73 -2.87 3.30
C ILE A 113 -12.48 -1.57 3.08
N VAL A 114 -12.33 -0.62 4.00
CA VAL A 114 -13.00 0.70 3.94
C VAL A 114 -11.97 1.77 3.60
N PRO A 115 -12.05 2.37 2.40
CA PRO A 115 -11.10 3.39 1.98
C PRO A 115 -11.33 4.73 2.69
N LEU A 116 -10.23 5.35 3.14
CA LEU A 116 -10.16 6.62 3.86
C LEU A 116 -9.11 7.50 3.20
N ASP A 117 -9.53 8.41 2.32
CA ASP A 117 -8.62 9.29 1.58
C ASP A 117 -8.04 10.39 2.47
N ASN A 118 -6.79 10.26 2.87
CA ASN A 118 -6.08 11.24 3.68
C ASN A 118 -5.36 12.32 2.86
N LYS A 119 -5.37 12.23 1.52
CA LYS A 119 -4.72 13.17 0.59
C LYS A 119 -3.25 13.47 0.91
N GLN A 120 -2.58 12.56 1.60
CA GLN A 120 -1.22 12.74 2.13
C GLN A 120 -1.08 13.92 3.10
N SER A 121 -2.15 14.32 3.77
CA SER A 121 -2.21 15.49 4.64
C SER A 121 -2.41 15.07 6.11
N PRO A 122 -1.58 15.56 7.04
CA PRO A 122 -1.81 15.39 8.48
C PRO A 122 -3.20 15.86 8.93
N THR A 123 -3.69 16.97 8.37
CA THR A 123 -5.01 17.51 8.70
C THR A 123 -6.15 16.59 8.21
N GLU A 124 -6.08 16.15 6.96
CA GLU A 124 -7.06 15.20 6.41
C GLU A 124 -6.99 13.86 7.17
N THR A 125 -5.81 13.40 7.56
CA THR A 125 -5.65 12.19 8.38
C THR A 125 -6.45 12.27 9.68
N GLN A 126 -6.42 13.42 10.37
CA GLN A 126 -7.23 13.62 11.58
C GLN A 126 -8.75 13.66 11.28
N LEU A 127 -9.15 14.18 10.11
CA LEU A 127 -10.54 14.15 9.67
C LEU A 127 -11.00 12.72 9.37
N GLN A 128 -10.22 11.97 8.61
CA GLN A 128 -10.52 10.58 8.28
C GLN A 128 -10.47 9.68 9.53
N PHE A 129 -9.60 9.95 10.48
CA PHE A 129 -9.60 9.24 11.77
C PHE A 129 -10.92 9.43 12.55
N ARG A 130 -11.46 10.66 12.59
CA ARG A 130 -12.78 10.90 13.20
C ARG A 130 -13.89 10.13 12.48
N ARG A 131 -13.83 10.08 11.15
CA ARG A 131 -14.74 9.26 10.34
C ARG A 131 -14.58 7.78 10.69
N ALA A 132 -13.35 7.26 10.72
CA ALA A 132 -13.08 5.87 11.08
C ALA A 132 -13.67 5.50 12.44
N VAL A 133 -13.47 6.33 13.45
CA VAL A 133 -14.06 6.13 14.79
C VAL A 133 -15.58 6.13 14.75
N SER A 134 -16.21 7.05 14.00
CA SER A 134 -17.68 7.13 13.88
C SER A 134 -18.28 5.94 13.11
N GLU A 135 -17.51 5.28 12.27
CA GLU A 135 -17.85 4.07 11.53
C GLU A 135 -17.39 2.79 12.22
N GLU A 136 -16.87 2.88 13.45
CA GLU A 136 -16.36 1.76 14.27
C GLU A 136 -15.20 0.98 13.61
N LEU A 137 -14.41 1.66 12.78
CA LEU A 137 -13.19 1.08 12.18
C LEU A 137 -12.07 1.12 13.23
N ARG A 138 -11.75 -0.03 13.79
CA ARG A 138 -10.80 -0.13 14.91
C ARG A 138 -9.40 -0.60 14.51
N ILE A 139 -9.22 -1.04 13.27
CA ILE A 139 -7.92 -1.45 12.71
C ILE A 139 -7.71 -0.66 11.44
N ILE A 140 -6.62 0.13 11.40
CA ILE A 140 -6.35 1.06 10.30
C ILE A 140 -4.99 0.73 9.68
N PHE A 141 -5.01 0.31 8.42
CA PHE A 141 -3.81 0.20 7.58
C PHE A 141 -3.46 1.58 7.03
N GLN A 142 -2.21 2.00 7.21
CA GLN A 142 -1.69 3.26 6.71
C GLN A 142 -0.19 3.11 6.43
N GLY A 143 0.33 3.69 5.36
CA GLY A 143 1.74 3.53 5.02
C GLY A 143 2.39 4.74 4.36
N ASN A 144 1.66 5.53 3.60
CA ASN A 144 2.28 6.61 2.85
C ASN A 144 2.46 7.88 3.69
N SER A 145 3.70 8.39 3.67
CA SER A 145 4.21 9.52 4.43
C SER A 145 4.42 9.26 5.93
N SER A 146 5.67 9.37 6.38
CA SER A 146 6.04 9.25 7.79
C SER A 146 5.41 10.36 8.65
N ALA A 147 5.23 11.57 8.10
CA ALA A 147 4.54 12.65 8.80
C ALA A 147 3.06 12.34 9.06
N VAL A 148 2.39 11.70 8.10
CA VAL A 148 1.01 11.21 8.22
C VAL A 148 0.95 10.07 9.25
N ALA A 149 1.84 9.10 9.17
CA ALA A 149 1.91 7.97 10.09
C ALA A 149 2.11 8.43 11.54
N ASN A 150 3.01 9.39 11.78
CA ASN A 150 3.23 9.95 13.11
C ASN A 150 2.00 10.72 13.62
N THR A 151 1.35 11.50 12.76
CA THR A 151 0.09 12.18 13.11
C THR A 151 -0.99 11.19 13.51
N LEU A 152 -1.15 10.09 12.76
CA LEU A 152 -2.11 9.05 13.07
C LEU A 152 -1.77 8.34 14.39
N ASN A 153 -0.50 7.95 14.59
CA ASN A 153 -0.01 7.33 15.81
C ASN A 153 -0.30 8.18 17.07
N GLN A 154 0.01 9.47 17.03
CA GLN A 154 -0.28 10.40 18.12
C GLN A 154 -1.80 10.57 18.34
N THR A 155 -2.58 10.61 17.26
CA THR A 155 -4.05 10.75 17.34
C THR A 155 -4.68 9.51 17.95
N ILE A 156 -4.28 8.31 17.52
CA ILE A 156 -4.70 7.02 18.09
C ILE A 156 -4.30 6.95 19.58
N SER A 157 -3.06 7.29 19.91
CA SER A 157 -2.59 7.27 21.29
C SER A 157 -3.39 8.19 22.21
N LYS A 158 -3.84 9.37 21.73
CA LYS A 158 -4.72 10.28 22.48
C LYS A 158 -6.14 9.72 22.59
N HIS A 159 -6.66 9.14 21.52
CA HIS A 159 -8.00 8.54 21.49
C HIS A 159 -8.09 7.37 22.49
N ASN A 160 -7.19 6.41 22.37
CA ASN A 160 -7.20 5.18 23.16
C ASN A 160 -7.06 5.43 24.67
N ARG A 161 -6.29 6.46 25.06
CA ARG A 161 -6.21 6.86 26.48
C ARG A 161 -7.53 7.39 27.05
N ARG A 162 -8.46 7.86 26.23
CA ARG A 162 -9.71 8.50 26.65
C ARG A 162 -10.94 7.64 26.44
N ASN A 163 -10.85 6.61 25.61
CA ASN A 163 -11.98 5.82 25.14
C ASN A 163 -11.68 4.32 25.30
N ALA A 164 -11.58 3.88 26.56
CA ALA A 164 -11.39 2.48 26.89
C ALA A 164 -12.52 1.61 26.31
N GLY A 165 -12.18 0.50 25.68
CA GLY A 165 -13.10 -0.37 24.95
C GLY A 165 -13.40 0.08 23.52
N GLN A 166 -12.84 1.21 23.06
CA GLN A 166 -12.95 1.71 21.71
C GLN A 166 -11.57 2.01 21.10
N GLU A 167 -10.57 1.24 21.52
CA GLU A 167 -9.21 1.42 21.06
C GLU A 167 -9.10 1.14 19.56
N VAL A 168 -8.15 1.83 18.93
CA VAL A 168 -7.82 1.71 17.51
C VAL A 168 -6.36 1.26 17.39
N LEU A 169 -6.08 0.36 16.44
CA LEU A 169 -4.77 -0.17 16.11
C LEU A 169 -4.31 0.37 14.76
N GLN A 170 -3.07 0.86 14.67
CA GLN A 170 -2.43 1.26 13.42
C GLN A 170 -1.53 0.15 12.90
N ILE A 171 -1.78 -0.28 11.69
CA ILE A 171 -0.94 -1.19 10.90
C ILE A 171 -0.19 -0.34 9.88
N ASN A 172 1.05 0.01 10.21
CA ASN A 172 1.92 0.79 9.35
C ASN A 172 2.68 -0.13 8.39
N TYR A 173 2.31 -0.11 7.12
CA TYR A 173 2.89 -1.02 6.13
C TYR A 173 4.03 -0.42 5.29
N ALA A 174 4.31 0.92 5.38
CA ALA A 174 5.30 1.56 4.50
C ALA A 174 5.94 2.85 5.04
N ALA A 175 5.45 3.47 6.11
CA ALA A 175 6.08 4.67 6.67
C ALA A 175 7.31 4.28 7.49
N VAL A 176 8.48 4.71 7.04
CA VAL A 176 9.78 4.15 7.45
C VAL A 176 10.65 5.08 8.29
N ASP A 177 10.12 6.20 8.79
CA ASP A 177 10.85 7.04 9.74
C ASP A 177 11.15 6.23 11.03
N PRO A 178 12.41 6.11 11.45
CA PRO A 178 12.80 5.33 12.62
C PRO A 178 12.10 5.76 13.91
N ILE A 179 11.75 7.03 14.05
CA ILE A 179 11.10 7.59 15.25
C ILE A 179 9.84 6.82 15.66
N LEU A 180 9.12 6.24 14.69
CA LEU A 180 7.84 5.56 14.90
C LEU A 180 7.96 4.25 15.70
N THR A 181 9.13 3.61 15.72
CA THR A 181 9.45 2.42 16.54
C THR A 181 10.58 2.69 17.54
N ASN A 182 10.94 3.97 17.72
CA ASN A 182 11.89 4.45 18.73
C ASN A 182 11.18 5.41 19.69
N GLU A 183 11.43 6.71 19.60
CA GLU A 183 10.97 7.72 20.57
C GLU A 183 9.45 7.88 20.60
N GLU A 184 8.78 7.73 19.45
CA GLU A 184 7.32 7.82 19.28
C GLU A 184 6.64 6.44 19.22
N CYS A 185 7.32 5.38 19.66
CA CYS A 185 6.74 4.04 19.69
C CYS A 185 5.47 3.98 20.54
N SER A 186 4.52 3.18 20.13
CA SER A 186 3.23 3.04 20.79
C SER A 186 2.76 1.59 20.74
N PHE A 187 2.16 1.11 21.85
CA PHE A 187 1.51 -0.21 21.87
C PHE A 187 0.46 -0.40 20.77
N TRP A 188 -0.08 0.69 20.24
CA TRP A 188 -1.12 0.70 19.21
C TRP A 188 -0.60 0.90 17.79
N HIS A 189 0.73 0.80 17.58
CA HIS A 189 1.37 0.97 16.28
C HIS A 189 2.30 -0.20 15.99
N PHE A 190 2.09 -0.88 14.87
CA PHE A 190 2.93 -1.97 14.36
C PHE A 190 3.46 -1.62 12.99
N ARG A 191 4.78 -1.73 12.79
CA ARG A 191 5.41 -1.45 11.50
C ARG A 191 5.79 -2.74 10.77
N PHE A 192 5.25 -2.89 9.56
CA PHE A 192 5.45 -4.05 8.69
C PHE A 192 6.46 -3.83 7.56
N ASP A 193 7.11 -2.66 7.50
CA ASP A 193 8.25 -2.38 6.62
C ASP A 193 9.53 -2.21 7.44
N ALA A 194 10.70 -2.46 6.85
CA ALA A 194 11.97 -2.07 7.45
C ALA A 194 12.08 -0.55 7.51
N HIS A 195 12.56 0.02 8.63
CA HIS A 195 12.74 1.46 8.71
C HIS A 195 13.93 1.95 7.87
N ALA A 196 13.98 3.26 7.62
CA ALA A 196 14.93 3.87 6.71
C ALA A 196 16.39 3.51 7.03
N VAL A 197 16.77 3.47 8.31
CA VAL A 197 18.16 3.15 8.68
C VAL A 197 18.50 1.69 8.40
N MET A 198 17.58 0.73 8.62
CA MET A 198 17.79 -0.68 8.22
C MET A 198 18.02 -0.79 6.70
N LYS A 199 17.18 -0.09 5.92
CA LYS A 199 17.31 -0.08 4.45
C LYS A 199 18.61 0.59 4.00
N LEU A 200 18.98 1.71 4.62
CA LEU A 200 20.21 2.42 4.27
C LEU A 200 21.45 1.63 4.64
N ASP A 201 21.42 0.89 5.73
CA ASP A 201 22.54 0.05 6.12
C ASP A 201 22.85 -0.96 5.01
N VAL A 202 21.84 -1.70 4.54
CA VAL A 202 21.97 -2.65 3.42
C VAL A 202 22.32 -1.94 2.10
N LEU A 203 21.69 -0.78 1.82
CA LEU A 203 21.96 -0.04 0.57
C LEU A 203 23.39 0.49 0.53
N THR A 204 23.92 0.97 1.65
CA THR A 204 25.29 1.46 1.72
C THR A 204 26.33 0.34 1.71
N ASP A 205 26.00 -0.88 2.20
CA ASP A 205 26.83 -2.07 2.00
C ASP A 205 26.93 -2.42 0.51
N PHE A 206 25.80 -2.38 -0.19
CA PHE A 206 25.79 -2.63 -1.65
C PHE A 206 26.58 -1.56 -2.43
N ILE A 207 26.40 -0.27 -2.08
CA ILE A 207 27.19 0.82 -2.68
C ILE A 207 28.67 0.62 -2.40
N ALA A 208 29.03 0.19 -1.18
CA ALA A 208 30.41 -0.03 -0.77
C ALA A 208 31.13 -1.14 -1.54
N MET A 209 30.38 -2.07 -2.15
CA MET A 209 30.96 -3.10 -3.02
C MET A 209 31.37 -2.61 -4.41
N ASN A 210 31.00 -1.40 -4.79
CA ASN A 210 31.36 -0.81 -6.07
C ASN A 210 32.60 0.10 -5.90
N ASP A 211 33.77 -0.42 -6.27
CA ASP A 211 35.05 0.28 -6.18
C ASP A 211 35.18 1.46 -7.17
N GLU A 212 34.30 1.52 -8.17
CA GLU A 212 34.30 2.60 -9.18
C GLU A 212 33.64 3.89 -8.67
N LEU A 213 32.83 3.81 -7.60
CA LEU A 213 32.17 4.98 -7.03
C LEU A 213 33.12 5.76 -6.12
N SER A 214 33.28 7.03 -6.40
CA SER A 214 34.10 7.99 -5.64
C SER A 214 33.31 9.20 -5.14
N SER A 215 32.12 9.45 -5.69
CA SER A 215 31.31 10.62 -5.35
C SER A 215 29.80 10.35 -5.44
N ILE A 216 29.04 10.90 -4.49
CA ILE A 216 27.57 10.71 -4.41
C ILE A 216 26.88 12.06 -4.22
N TYR A 217 25.80 12.27 -4.96
CA TYR A 217 24.87 13.37 -4.75
C TYR A 217 23.60 12.84 -4.04
N ILE A 218 23.19 13.49 -2.96
CA ILE A 218 21.97 13.17 -2.23
C ILE A 218 20.91 14.21 -2.55
N ILE A 219 19.72 13.79 -2.95
CA ILE A 219 18.58 14.66 -3.16
C ILE A 219 17.31 14.04 -2.58
N GLY A 220 16.50 14.80 -1.84
CA GLY A 220 15.30 14.29 -1.20
C GLY A 220 14.18 15.31 -1.08
N GLN A 221 13.01 14.79 -0.76
CA GLN A 221 11.84 15.59 -0.38
C GLN A 221 12.09 16.23 0.99
N ASP A 222 11.75 17.54 1.14
CA ASP A 222 11.95 18.29 2.37
C ASP A 222 10.92 17.96 3.44
N TYR A 223 11.16 16.85 4.15
CA TYR A 223 10.42 16.43 5.35
C TYR A 223 11.24 15.37 6.12
N SER A 224 10.72 14.89 7.27
CA SER A 224 11.47 14.05 8.20
C SER A 224 12.15 12.84 7.55
N PHE A 225 11.45 12.10 6.68
CA PHE A 225 12.03 10.93 6.02
C PHE A 225 13.16 11.32 5.04
N GLY A 226 12.99 12.39 4.24
CA GLY A 226 14.04 12.82 3.34
C GLY A 226 15.34 13.22 4.09
N GLN A 227 15.18 13.90 5.22
CA GLN A 227 16.30 14.25 6.12
C GLN A 227 16.95 13.00 6.73
N VAL A 228 16.15 12.04 7.21
CA VAL A 228 16.66 10.74 7.72
C VAL A 228 17.47 10.01 6.66
N VAL A 229 17.02 9.99 5.39
CA VAL A 229 17.76 9.38 4.29
C VAL A 229 19.10 10.09 4.08
N ALA A 230 19.12 11.40 4.02
CA ALA A 230 20.35 12.16 3.79
C ALA A 230 21.36 11.98 4.93
N ASP A 231 20.94 12.21 6.17
CA ASP A 231 21.81 12.15 7.35
C ASP A 231 22.43 10.76 7.53
N ASN A 232 21.64 9.71 7.34
CA ASN A 232 22.14 8.34 7.52
C ASN A 232 22.92 7.82 6.32
N THR A 233 22.64 8.29 5.09
CA THR A 233 23.52 8.00 3.94
C THR A 233 24.92 8.58 4.19
N ILE A 234 25.01 9.84 4.61
CA ILE A 234 26.28 10.50 4.94
C ILE A 234 27.02 9.76 6.04
N ARG A 235 26.32 9.45 7.14
CA ARG A 235 26.92 8.75 8.28
C ARG A 235 27.42 7.35 7.90
N LEU A 236 26.59 6.53 7.28
CA LEU A 236 26.91 5.15 6.97
C LEU A 236 28.00 5.02 5.90
N LEU A 237 27.98 5.87 4.87
CA LEU A 237 29.09 5.89 3.90
C LEU A 237 30.37 6.42 4.53
N GLY A 238 30.30 7.41 5.41
CA GLY A 238 31.47 7.88 6.15
C GLY A 238 32.10 6.79 7.04
N GLU A 239 31.30 5.81 7.52
CA GLU A 239 31.79 4.66 8.28
C GLU A 239 32.33 3.54 7.37
N LYS A 240 31.65 3.22 6.24
CA LYS A 240 31.93 2.06 5.38
C LYS A 240 32.90 2.38 4.23
N ARG A 241 32.78 3.58 3.65
CA ARG A 241 33.57 4.05 2.49
C ARG A 241 33.90 5.55 2.66
N PRO A 242 34.79 5.88 3.60
CA PRO A 242 35.19 7.26 3.89
C PRO A 242 35.90 7.97 2.71
N ASP A 243 36.27 7.21 1.69
CA ASP A 243 36.82 7.69 0.43
C ASP A 243 35.76 8.22 -0.55
N ILE A 244 34.48 7.89 -0.36
CA ILE A 244 33.38 8.44 -1.19
C ILE A 244 33.04 9.85 -0.72
N GLU A 245 33.18 10.83 -1.61
CA GLU A 245 32.83 12.21 -1.34
C GLU A 245 31.31 12.46 -1.52
N ILE A 246 30.67 13.14 -0.56
CA ILE A 246 29.31 13.65 -0.73
C ILE A 246 29.39 15.02 -1.40
N VAL A 247 29.28 15.04 -2.74
CA VAL A 247 29.42 16.22 -3.56
C VAL A 247 28.19 17.12 -3.63
N GLY A 248 27.09 16.71 -3.00
CA GLY A 248 25.88 17.51 -2.83
C GLY A 248 24.86 16.84 -1.91
N ASN A 249 24.12 17.69 -1.18
CA ASN A 249 22.98 17.27 -0.36
C ASN A 249 21.91 18.36 -0.46
N GLU A 250 20.79 18.05 -1.10
CA GLU A 250 19.76 19.05 -1.40
C GLU A 250 18.35 18.51 -1.15
N PHE A 251 17.45 19.39 -0.74
CA PHE A 251 16.04 19.08 -0.52
C PHE A 251 15.13 19.90 -1.41
N HIS A 252 13.98 19.35 -1.74
CA HIS A 252 12.95 20.03 -2.53
C HIS A 252 11.55 19.87 -1.90
N PRO A 253 10.63 20.82 -2.13
CA PRO A 253 9.25 20.73 -1.61
C PRO A 253 8.52 19.49 -2.14
N ILE A 254 8.00 18.67 -1.23
CA ILE A 254 7.29 17.42 -1.55
C ILE A 254 6.05 17.66 -2.42
N GLY A 255 5.95 16.98 -3.56
CA GLY A 255 4.80 17.01 -4.47
C GLY A 255 4.54 18.35 -5.17
N GLN A 256 5.47 19.32 -5.08
CA GLN A 256 5.27 20.67 -5.60
C GLN A 256 6.20 21.02 -6.78
N VAL A 257 7.30 20.31 -6.93
CA VAL A 257 8.27 20.55 -8.02
C VAL A 257 7.68 20.07 -9.34
N LYS A 258 7.58 20.97 -10.31
CA LYS A 258 7.07 20.67 -11.66
C LYS A 258 8.19 20.42 -12.66
N ASP A 259 9.37 20.94 -12.38
CA ASP A 259 10.55 20.84 -13.23
C ASP A 259 11.79 20.59 -12.37
N PHE A 260 12.39 19.43 -12.52
CA PHE A 260 13.61 19.04 -11.81
C PHE A 260 14.89 19.47 -12.52
N THR A 261 14.83 20.10 -13.70
CA THR A 261 16.01 20.54 -14.46
C THR A 261 17.01 21.38 -13.64
N PRO A 262 16.58 22.33 -12.77
CA PRO A 262 17.53 23.08 -11.94
C PRO A 262 18.33 22.21 -10.96
N TYR A 263 17.69 21.18 -10.39
CA TYR A 263 18.34 20.22 -9.50
C TYR A 263 19.30 19.33 -10.27
N VAL A 264 18.87 18.79 -11.41
CA VAL A 264 19.69 17.94 -12.29
C VAL A 264 20.92 18.68 -12.82
N THR A 265 20.79 19.99 -13.12
CA THR A 265 21.93 20.82 -13.50
C THR A 265 23.00 20.87 -12.39
N LYS A 266 22.60 20.95 -11.14
CA LYS A 266 23.53 20.91 -9.99
C LYS A 266 24.18 19.54 -9.85
N ILE A 267 23.41 18.47 -9.99
CA ILE A 267 23.92 17.08 -9.96
C ILE A 267 24.98 16.90 -11.05
N ALA A 268 24.70 17.31 -12.30
CA ALA A 268 25.63 17.21 -13.40
C ALA A 268 26.89 18.06 -13.16
N SER A 269 26.74 19.29 -12.61
CA SER A 269 27.86 20.19 -12.34
C SER A 269 28.74 19.73 -11.17
N SER A 270 28.21 18.88 -10.26
CA SER A 270 28.95 18.34 -9.12
C SER A 270 29.92 17.22 -9.52
N GLY A 271 29.72 16.60 -10.68
CA GLY A 271 30.50 15.45 -11.13
C GLY A 271 30.21 14.17 -10.34
N ALA A 272 29.02 14.06 -9.73
CA ALA A 272 28.61 12.86 -8.96
C ALA A 272 28.60 11.60 -9.85
N ASP A 273 29.15 10.50 -9.32
CA ASP A 273 29.12 9.18 -9.94
C ASP A 273 27.80 8.44 -9.69
N ALA A 274 27.05 8.85 -8.68
CA ALA A 274 25.75 8.26 -8.35
C ALA A 274 24.84 9.26 -7.64
N VAL A 275 23.52 8.97 -7.68
CA VAL A 275 22.49 9.70 -6.93
C VAL A 275 21.85 8.79 -5.91
N VAL A 276 21.69 9.26 -4.67
CA VAL A 276 20.87 8.60 -3.63
C VAL A 276 19.65 9.47 -3.34
N THR A 277 18.46 8.84 -3.35
CA THR A 277 17.21 9.56 -3.10
C THR A 277 16.18 8.73 -2.35
N GLY A 278 15.47 9.39 -1.43
CA GLY A 278 14.27 8.85 -0.78
C GLY A 278 12.97 9.27 -1.47
N ASN A 279 13.02 9.91 -2.62
CA ASN A 279 11.82 10.36 -3.32
C ASN A 279 10.87 9.21 -3.64
N PHE A 280 9.57 9.48 -3.63
CA PHE A 280 8.53 8.54 -4.01
C PHE A 280 7.40 9.24 -4.81
N GLY A 281 6.54 8.43 -5.44
CA GLY A 281 5.43 8.91 -6.25
C GLY A 281 5.89 9.78 -7.42
N ALA A 282 5.15 10.84 -7.71
CA ALA A 282 5.42 11.72 -8.85
C ALA A 282 6.80 12.41 -8.79
N ASP A 283 7.31 12.73 -7.59
CA ASP A 283 8.63 13.35 -7.44
C ASP A 283 9.77 12.39 -7.85
N MET A 284 9.62 11.08 -7.56
CA MET A 284 10.60 10.08 -7.99
C MET A 284 10.63 9.95 -9.51
N VAL A 285 9.45 9.85 -10.14
CA VAL A 285 9.31 9.76 -11.60
C VAL A 285 9.95 10.99 -12.27
N SER A 286 9.59 12.19 -11.79
CA SER A 286 10.02 13.45 -12.37
C SER A 286 11.54 13.66 -12.22
N LEU A 287 12.10 13.32 -11.07
CA LEU A 287 13.55 13.40 -10.84
C LEU A 287 14.30 12.41 -11.75
N ALA A 288 13.93 11.13 -11.73
CA ALA A 288 14.59 10.10 -12.55
C ALA A 288 14.50 10.43 -14.04
N ARG A 289 13.31 10.85 -14.52
CA ARG A 289 13.12 11.27 -15.91
C ARG A 289 14.00 12.47 -16.27
N SER A 290 14.06 13.48 -15.42
CA SER A 290 14.91 14.66 -15.67
C SER A 290 16.41 14.32 -15.70
N ILE A 291 16.88 13.39 -14.86
CA ILE A 291 18.27 12.88 -14.90
C ILE A 291 18.53 12.18 -16.22
N ILE A 292 17.63 11.29 -16.64
CA ILE A 292 17.74 10.55 -17.90
C ILE A 292 17.73 11.50 -19.10
N ASP A 293 16.77 12.40 -19.18
CA ASP A 293 16.59 13.35 -20.30
C ASP A 293 17.75 14.34 -20.41
N SER A 294 18.47 14.61 -19.33
CA SER A 294 19.67 15.44 -19.35
C SER A 294 20.89 14.76 -19.99
N GLY A 295 20.81 13.44 -20.25
CA GLY A 295 21.94 12.65 -20.74
C GLY A 295 22.97 12.30 -19.66
N LEU A 296 22.70 12.60 -18.39
CA LEU A 296 23.57 12.24 -17.27
C LEU A 296 23.47 10.73 -17.03
N ASP A 297 24.57 10.02 -17.21
CA ASP A 297 24.64 8.55 -17.09
C ASP A 297 25.18 8.13 -15.72
N VAL A 298 24.30 8.18 -14.70
CA VAL A 298 24.61 7.79 -13.31
C VAL A 298 23.56 6.84 -12.77
N PRO A 299 23.93 5.86 -11.92
CA PRO A 299 22.96 5.05 -11.18
C PRO A 299 22.21 5.89 -10.15
N ILE A 300 20.92 5.55 -9.97
CA ILE A 300 20.04 6.16 -8.98
C ILE A 300 19.69 5.08 -7.95
N TYR A 301 20.17 5.23 -6.74
CA TYR A 301 19.86 4.38 -5.60
C TYR A 301 18.65 4.94 -4.85
N THR A 302 17.60 4.16 -4.69
CA THR A 302 16.32 4.66 -4.19
C THR A 302 15.54 3.62 -3.36
N PHE A 303 14.43 4.05 -2.77
CA PHE A 303 13.54 3.24 -1.94
C PHE A 303 12.21 2.91 -2.66
N TYR A 304 11.79 3.75 -3.60
CA TYR A 304 10.38 3.74 -4.07
C TYR A 304 10.26 3.99 -5.58
N ALA A 305 10.96 3.19 -6.38
CA ALA A 305 10.89 3.28 -7.84
C ALA A 305 10.08 2.14 -8.49
N ALA A 306 9.19 1.48 -7.73
CA ALA A 306 8.45 0.31 -8.21
C ALA A 306 6.92 0.48 -8.12
N TYR A 307 6.40 1.69 -7.87
CA TYR A 307 4.96 1.93 -7.88
C TYR A 307 4.42 1.95 -9.31
N ASP A 308 3.13 1.64 -9.43
CA ASP A 308 2.42 1.58 -10.71
C ASP A 308 2.71 2.81 -11.58
N GLY A 309 3.13 2.56 -12.80
CA GLY A 309 3.47 3.55 -13.82
C GLY A 309 4.92 4.06 -13.80
N ILE A 310 5.72 3.82 -12.77
CA ILE A 310 7.11 4.30 -12.72
C ILE A 310 7.97 3.54 -13.72
N THR A 311 7.96 2.21 -13.66
CA THR A 311 8.78 1.36 -14.52
C THR A 311 8.42 1.56 -16.00
N ALA A 312 7.13 1.64 -16.32
CA ALA A 312 6.65 1.92 -17.68
C ALA A 312 7.08 3.32 -18.17
N THR A 313 7.02 4.33 -17.28
CA THR A 313 7.41 5.71 -17.63
C THR A 313 8.90 5.82 -17.92
N LEU A 314 9.75 5.12 -17.18
CA LEU A 314 11.20 5.14 -17.36
C LEU A 314 11.65 4.21 -18.50
N GLY A 315 10.94 3.09 -18.72
CA GLY A 315 11.15 2.15 -19.82
C GLY A 315 12.62 1.77 -20.04
N ALA A 316 13.05 1.74 -21.30
CA ALA A 316 14.40 1.40 -21.69
C ALA A 316 15.44 2.41 -21.17
N ASP A 317 15.07 3.66 -20.99
CA ASP A 317 15.99 4.70 -20.52
C ASP A 317 16.34 4.53 -19.03
N GLY A 318 15.49 3.85 -18.25
CA GLY A 318 15.74 3.49 -16.84
C GLY A 318 16.47 2.16 -16.65
N LYS A 319 16.67 1.38 -17.74
CA LYS A 319 17.32 0.07 -17.69
C LYS A 319 18.71 0.17 -17.05
N ASP A 320 18.97 -0.72 -16.07
CA ASP A 320 20.22 -0.85 -15.33
C ASP A 320 20.69 0.40 -14.58
N ARG A 321 19.90 1.48 -14.57
CA ARG A 321 20.21 2.75 -13.88
C ARG A 321 19.51 2.89 -12.53
N ILE A 322 18.30 2.35 -12.39
CA ILE A 322 17.53 2.42 -11.16
C ILE A 322 17.82 1.19 -10.31
N ARG A 323 18.25 1.42 -9.07
CA ARG A 323 18.42 0.40 -8.03
C ARG A 323 17.58 0.71 -6.82
N LEU A 324 16.75 -0.24 -6.46
CA LEU A 324 15.71 -0.11 -5.44
C LEU A 324 16.00 -1.02 -4.26
N ILE A 325 16.07 -0.46 -3.03
CA ILE A 325 16.05 -1.21 -1.79
C ILE A 325 14.61 -1.46 -1.33
N HIS A 326 14.23 -2.72 -1.13
CA HIS A 326 12.87 -3.08 -0.74
C HIS A 326 12.80 -4.40 0.06
N THR A 327 11.61 -4.77 0.51
CA THR A 327 11.36 -5.95 1.35
C THR A 327 10.87 -7.16 0.55
N ASP A 328 11.05 -7.17 -0.77
CA ASP A 328 10.44 -8.13 -1.65
C ASP A 328 11.41 -8.60 -2.74
N ARG A 329 11.59 -9.91 -2.90
CA ARG A 329 12.31 -10.43 -4.05
C ARG A 329 11.42 -10.30 -5.28
N ALA A 330 11.82 -9.47 -6.25
CA ALA A 330 11.01 -9.17 -7.42
C ALA A 330 11.07 -10.27 -8.48
N ASN A 331 12.21 -10.47 -9.11
CA ASN A 331 12.52 -11.56 -10.04
C ASN A 331 13.89 -12.15 -9.70
N PRO A 332 14.06 -13.48 -9.74
CA PRO A 332 12.99 -14.48 -9.87
C PRO A 332 12.14 -14.56 -8.60
N LEU A 333 10.85 -14.90 -8.74
CA LEU A 333 9.99 -15.12 -7.58
C LEU A 333 10.43 -16.37 -6.79
N ALA A 334 10.37 -16.27 -5.45
CA ALA A 334 10.95 -17.27 -4.58
C ALA A 334 10.14 -18.57 -4.48
N SER A 335 8.81 -18.54 -4.65
CA SER A 335 7.93 -19.69 -4.44
C SER A 335 6.84 -19.79 -5.50
N ASP A 336 6.28 -21.00 -5.68
CA ASP A 336 5.13 -21.21 -6.57
C ASP A 336 3.86 -20.55 -6.02
N GLU A 337 3.68 -20.55 -4.70
CA GLU A 337 2.53 -19.88 -4.06
C GLU A 337 2.54 -18.38 -4.36
N ARG A 338 3.71 -17.76 -4.31
CA ARG A 338 3.87 -16.37 -4.69
C ARG A 338 3.62 -16.13 -6.18
N ARG A 339 4.09 -17.02 -7.07
CA ARG A 339 3.78 -16.95 -8.51
C ARG A 339 2.29 -17.00 -8.78
N ASP A 340 1.57 -17.89 -8.11
CA ASP A 340 0.12 -18.05 -8.29
C ASP A 340 -0.62 -16.80 -7.78
N PHE A 341 -0.19 -16.23 -6.66
CA PHE A 341 -0.73 -14.98 -6.14
C PHE A 341 -0.50 -13.81 -7.12
N TYR A 342 0.72 -13.66 -7.67
CA TYR A 342 1.04 -12.64 -8.67
C TYR A 342 0.24 -12.83 -9.96
N ARG A 343 0.16 -14.04 -10.50
CA ARG A 343 -0.64 -14.32 -11.70
C ARG A 343 -2.12 -13.99 -11.52
N ALA A 344 -2.67 -14.36 -10.38
CA ALA A 344 -4.07 -14.08 -10.05
C ALA A 344 -4.30 -12.56 -9.90
N PHE A 345 -3.36 -11.83 -9.29
CA PHE A 345 -3.42 -10.37 -9.20
C PHE A 345 -3.37 -9.71 -10.57
N LYS A 346 -2.39 -10.06 -11.41
CA LYS A 346 -2.24 -9.52 -12.77
C LYS A 346 -3.45 -9.83 -13.65
N ALA A 347 -4.10 -10.98 -13.48
CA ALA A 347 -5.35 -11.30 -14.20
C ALA A 347 -6.50 -10.34 -13.84
N LYS A 348 -6.55 -9.85 -12.61
CA LYS A 348 -7.55 -8.87 -12.12
C LYS A 348 -7.13 -7.42 -12.38
N HIS A 349 -5.85 -7.13 -12.28
CA HIS A 349 -5.25 -5.80 -12.39
C HIS A 349 -4.09 -5.82 -13.41
N PRO A 350 -4.37 -5.90 -14.72
CA PRO A 350 -3.35 -6.16 -15.75
C PRO A 350 -2.28 -5.06 -15.87
N ASN A 351 -2.61 -3.83 -15.47
CA ASN A 351 -1.71 -2.68 -15.52
C ASN A 351 -1.18 -2.26 -14.14
N SER A 352 -1.27 -3.14 -13.16
CA SER A 352 -0.83 -2.88 -11.78
C SER A 352 0.06 -4.01 -11.31
N ASP A 353 0.98 -3.72 -10.39
CA ASP A 353 1.91 -4.69 -9.83
C ASP A 353 1.76 -4.81 -8.31
N ILE A 354 2.13 -5.99 -7.79
CA ILE A 354 2.26 -6.16 -6.34
C ILE A 354 3.62 -5.61 -5.90
N THR A 355 3.75 -4.31 -5.86
CA THR A 355 4.97 -3.63 -5.40
C THR A 355 5.02 -3.44 -3.89
N GLN A 356 3.95 -3.84 -3.20
CA GLN A 356 3.76 -3.70 -1.76
C GLN A 356 3.29 -5.02 -1.14
N SER A 357 3.98 -6.14 -1.42
CA SER A 357 3.62 -7.47 -0.88
C SER A 357 3.64 -7.51 0.65
N ARG A 358 4.42 -6.62 1.30
CA ARG A 358 4.38 -6.41 2.75
C ARG A 358 2.99 -6.07 3.28
N LEU A 359 2.11 -5.48 2.44
CA LEU A 359 0.72 -5.20 2.80
C LEU A 359 -0.10 -6.49 2.89
N ALA A 360 0.13 -7.45 1.97
CA ALA A 360 -0.45 -8.78 2.06
C ALA A 360 0.07 -9.54 3.29
N ASN A 361 1.38 -9.49 3.55
CA ASN A 361 1.98 -10.08 4.76
C ASN A 361 1.39 -9.47 6.04
N ALA A 362 1.22 -8.14 6.09
CA ALA A 362 0.60 -7.45 7.22
C ALA A 362 -0.85 -7.92 7.45
N LEU A 363 -1.65 -8.04 6.38
CA LEU A 363 -3.00 -8.59 6.48
C LEU A 363 -2.99 -10.02 7.02
N MET A 364 -2.13 -10.87 6.48
CA MET A 364 -2.05 -12.29 6.89
C MET A 364 -1.64 -12.42 8.36
N MET A 365 -0.67 -11.64 8.83
CA MET A 365 -0.26 -11.62 10.24
C MET A 365 -1.37 -11.08 11.16
N VAL A 366 -2.07 -10.03 10.75
CA VAL A 366 -3.21 -9.47 11.50
C VAL A 366 -4.35 -10.49 11.58
N VAL A 367 -4.67 -11.18 10.49
CA VAL A 367 -5.70 -12.23 10.48
C VAL A 367 -5.26 -13.44 11.33
N GLN A 368 -4.00 -13.85 11.26
CA GLN A 368 -3.47 -14.89 12.13
C GLN A 368 -3.61 -14.51 13.61
N ALA A 369 -3.33 -13.26 13.98
CA ALA A 369 -3.52 -12.75 15.33
C ALA A 369 -5.00 -12.79 15.76
N MET A 370 -5.92 -12.43 14.86
CA MET A 370 -7.37 -12.54 15.10
C MET A 370 -7.81 -13.99 15.32
N GLU A 371 -7.34 -14.91 14.47
CA GLU A 371 -7.70 -16.34 14.59
C GLU A 371 -7.09 -16.97 15.86
N GLN A 372 -5.88 -16.61 16.25
CA GLN A 372 -5.26 -17.10 17.48
C GLN A 372 -5.98 -16.62 18.74
N SER A 373 -6.39 -15.34 18.75
CA SER A 373 -7.15 -14.76 19.87
C SER A 373 -8.65 -15.02 19.81
N GLN A 374 -9.17 -15.54 18.69
CA GLN A 374 -10.61 -15.64 18.39
C GLN A 374 -11.34 -14.29 18.58
N SER A 375 -10.67 -13.19 18.24
CA SER A 375 -11.11 -11.82 18.50
C SER A 375 -10.69 -10.87 17.38
N ALA A 376 -11.55 -9.88 17.09
CA ALA A 376 -11.20 -8.73 16.26
C ALA A 376 -10.92 -7.46 17.11
N ASP A 377 -10.76 -7.62 18.43
CA ASP A 377 -10.42 -6.50 19.33
C ASP A 377 -8.96 -6.06 19.13
N PRO A 378 -8.68 -4.75 18.98
CA PRO A 378 -7.33 -4.22 18.77
C PRO A 378 -6.30 -4.63 19.81
N TYR A 379 -6.69 -4.77 21.06
CA TYR A 379 -5.76 -5.17 22.12
C TYR A 379 -5.36 -6.64 21.99
N ASP A 380 -6.34 -7.52 21.74
CA ASP A 380 -6.08 -8.95 21.60
C ASP A 380 -5.20 -9.22 20.38
N ILE A 381 -5.44 -8.50 19.26
CA ILE A 381 -4.60 -8.56 18.06
C ILE A 381 -3.19 -8.06 18.38
N ALA A 382 -3.04 -6.92 19.05
CA ALA A 382 -1.73 -6.35 19.39
C ALA A 382 -0.90 -7.33 20.24
N VAL A 383 -1.51 -7.97 21.25
CA VAL A 383 -0.83 -8.97 22.08
C VAL A 383 -0.38 -10.19 21.28
N GLN A 384 -1.18 -10.64 20.30
CA GLN A 384 -0.80 -11.78 19.47
C GLN A 384 0.26 -11.43 18.42
N LEU A 385 0.33 -10.18 17.99
CA LEU A 385 1.36 -9.72 17.05
C LEU A 385 2.74 -9.60 17.72
N GLU A 386 2.81 -9.34 19.03
CA GLU A 386 4.09 -9.25 19.74
C GLU A 386 4.84 -10.59 19.69
N ASP A 387 6.10 -10.52 19.29
CA ASP A 387 7.01 -11.65 19.10
C ASP A 387 6.52 -12.73 18.10
N MET A 388 5.50 -12.39 17.29
CA MET A 388 5.01 -13.29 16.24
C MET A 388 6.12 -13.58 15.24
N ARG A 389 6.30 -14.87 14.96
CA ARG A 389 7.06 -15.36 13.81
C ARG A 389 6.09 -15.83 12.74
N PHE A 390 6.39 -15.48 11.51
CA PHE A 390 5.52 -15.72 10.38
C PHE A 390 6.34 -16.09 9.15
N THR A 391 5.88 -17.08 8.39
CA THR A 391 6.47 -17.40 7.09
C THR A 391 5.65 -16.73 6.00
N SER A 392 6.27 -15.85 5.23
CA SER A 392 5.64 -15.15 4.11
C SER A 392 5.26 -16.10 2.98
N ILE A 393 4.43 -15.65 2.04
CA ILE A 393 4.13 -16.40 0.80
C ILE A 393 5.39 -16.62 -0.07
N ALA A 394 6.44 -15.85 0.14
CA ALA A 394 7.73 -16.02 -0.50
C ALA A 394 8.62 -17.09 0.19
N GLY A 395 8.20 -17.57 1.35
CA GLY A 395 8.96 -18.52 2.18
C GLY A 395 9.92 -17.84 3.16
N ASP A 396 9.89 -16.52 3.25
CA ASP A 396 10.76 -15.76 4.15
C ASP A 396 10.27 -15.83 5.59
N GLU A 397 11.21 -15.97 6.54
CA GLU A 397 10.92 -15.87 7.97
C GLU A 397 10.82 -14.40 8.39
N LEU A 398 9.67 -13.99 8.88
CA LEU A 398 9.40 -12.68 9.42
C LEU A 398 9.28 -12.74 10.94
N TRP A 399 9.76 -11.69 11.63
CA TRP A 399 9.66 -11.60 13.08
C TRP A 399 9.23 -10.19 13.51
N MET A 400 8.09 -10.11 14.20
CA MET A 400 7.60 -8.89 14.83
C MET A 400 8.16 -8.78 16.24
N ARG A 401 9.12 -7.89 16.50
CA ARG A 401 9.68 -7.70 17.85
C ARG A 401 8.66 -7.04 18.77
N GLY A 402 8.42 -7.64 19.94
CA GLY A 402 7.40 -7.18 20.89
C GLY A 402 7.76 -5.92 21.68
N GLU A 403 9.05 -5.52 21.69
CA GLU A 403 9.52 -4.37 22.48
C GLU A 403 9.26 -3.02 21.82
N ASP A 404 9.24 -2.98 20.47
CA ASP A 404 9.08 -1.75 19.69
C ASP A 404 8.11 -1.88 18.52
N HIS A 405 7.56 -3.08 18.29
CA HIS A 405 6.63 -3.41 17.20
C HIS A 405 7.23 -3.17 15.79
N GLN A 406 8.54 -3.43 15.64
CA GLN A 406 9.22 -3.46 14.36
C GLN A 406 9.23 -4.87 13.78
N LEU A 407 8.74 -5.04 12.55
CA LEU A 407 8.90 -6.28 11.80
C LEU A 407 10.30 -6.36 11.21
N PHE A 408 10.97 -7.48 11.43
CA PHE A 408 12.21 -7.86 10.74
C PHE A 408 11.91 -8.86 9.64
N GLN A 409 12.55 -8.67 8.51
CA GLN A 409 12.33 -9.41 7.27
C GLN A 409 13.56 -9.26 6.37
N PRO A 410 13.75 -10.13 5.36
CA PRO A 410 14.82 -9.95 4.39
C PRO A 410 14.72 -8.62 3.66
N LEU A 411 15.86 -8.10 3.23
CA LEU A 411 15.95 -6.91 2.38
C LEU A 411 16.64 -7.26 1.06
N TYR A 412 16.14 -6.68 -0.01
CA TYR A 412 16.58 -6.95 -1.37
C TYR A 412 16.94 -5.65 -2.07
N ILE A 413 18.00 -5.68 -2.88
CA ILE A 413 18.28 -4.62 -3.86
C ILE A 413 18.02 -5.18 -5.23
N SER A 414 17.16 -4.53 -5.98
CA SER A 414 16.79 -4.91 -7.33
C SER A 414 17.04 -3.78 -8.31
N LYS A 415 17.43 -4.12 -9.53
CA LYS A 415 17.57 -3.18 -10.63
C LYS A 415 16.40 -3.24 -11.59
N GLN A 416 16.06 -2.13 -12.21
CA GLN A 416 15.14 -2.09 -13.35
C GLN A 416 15.85 -2.61 -14.60
N THR A 417 15.29 -3.64 -15.24
CA THR A 417 15.85 -4.27 -16.46
C THR A 417 14.76 -4.98 -17.26
N ASP A 418 15.06 -5.36 -18.51
CA ASP A 418 14.26 -6.25 -19.34
C ASP A 418 14.83 -7.69 -19.40
N GLU A 419 15.92 -7.95 -18.69
CA GLU A 419 16.60 -9.24 -18.69
C GLU A 419 16.22 -10.07 -17.47
N GLY A 420 15.90 -11.37 -17.69
CA GLY A 420 15.57 -12.30 -16.60
C GLY A 420 14.25 -12.00 -15.88
N ILE A 421 13.34 -11.27 -16.52
CA ILE A 421 12.06 -10.86 -15.99
C ILE A 421 10.98 -11.88 -16.31
N GLU A 422 10.45 -12.55 -15.29
CA GLU A 422 9.27 -13.43 -15.41
C GLU A 422 7.97 -12.61 -15.30
N PHE A 423 7.96 -11.61 -14.42
CA PHE A 423 6.85 -10.69 -14.24
C PHE A 423 7.33 -9.28 -14.52
N ASP A 424 6.91 -8.75 -15.64
CA ASP A 424 7.18 -7.36 -16.00
C ASP A 424 6.27 -6.40 -15.24
N ALA A 425 6.77 -5.20 -14.98
CA ALA A 425 6.02 -4.16 -14.32
C ALA A 425 5.14 -3.41 -15.33
N ASP A 426 3.90 -3.15 -14.97
CA ASP A 426 2.95 -2.34 -15.74
C ASP A 426 2.75 -2.81 -17.21
N ASN A 427 2.99 -4.09 -17.53
CA ASN A 427 3.04 -4.63 -18.89
C ASN A 427 3.99 -3.84 -19.81
N SER A 428 5.10 -3.35 -19.27
CA SER A 428 6.08 -2.52 -19.98
C SER A 428 7.17 -3.32 -20.69
N GLY A 429 7.33 -4.61 -20.39
CA GLY A 429 8.47 -5.45 -20.76
C GLY A 429 9.69 -5.24 -19.85
N PHE A 430 9.60 -4.33 -18.87
CA PHE A 430 10.63 -4.07 -17.86
C PHE A 430 10.12 -4.47 -16.49
N GLY A 431 11.03 -4.93 -15.64
CA GLY A 431 10.71 -5.30 -14.26
C GLY A 431 11.92 -5.08 -13.35
N LEU A 432 11.81 -5.60 -12.16
CA LEU A 432 12.87 -5.54 -11.16
C LEU A 432 13.55 -6.91 -11.06
N LEU A 433 14.87 -6.96 -11.26
CA LEU A 433 15.70 -8.15 -11.05
C LEU A 433 16.50 -7.97 -9.77
N THR A 434 16.39 -8.90 -8.83
CA THR A 434 17.14 -8.87 -7.57
C THR A 434 18.63 -9.14 -7.82
N GLU A 435 19.49 -8.21 -7.39
CA GLU A 435 20.96 -8.29 -7.50
C GLU A 435 21.64 -8.61 -6.17
N TYR A 436 21.01 -8.23 -5.04
CA TYR A 436 21.59 -8.40 -3.70
C TYR A 436 20.47 -8.66 -2.67
N GLU A 437 20.78 -9.46 -1.66
CA GLU A 437 19.86 -9.80 -0.58
C GLU A 437 20.59 -10.00 0.74
N VAL A 438 19.91 -9.65 1.83
CA VAL A 438 20.30 -9.98 3.21
C VAL A 438 19.15 -10.66 3.93
N GLY A 439 19.47 -11.63 4.78
CA GLY A 439 18.47 -12.37 5.54
C GLY A 439 17.90 -11.59 6.73
N THR A 440 16.79 -12.05 7.27
CA THR A 440 16.10 -11.42 8.41
C THR A 440 17.01 -11.14 9.60
N SER A 441 17.92 -12.06 9.94
CA SER A 441 18.84 -11.91 11.08
C SER A 441 19.83 -10.76 10.90
N GLU A 442 20.16 -10.41 9.66
CA GLU A 442 21.13 -9.36 9.33
C GLU A 442 20.47 -7.96 9.33
N THR A 443 19.12 -7.91 9.35
CA THR A 443 18.38 -6.64 9.40
C THR A 443 18.04 -6.18 10.81
N ILE A 444 18.39 -6.97 11.85
CA ILE A 444 18.04 -6.65 13.24
C ILE A 444 18.89 -5.46 13.73
N THR A 445 18.20 -4.42 14.20
CA THR A 445 18.81 -3.21 14.75
C THR A 445 18.38 -2.99 16.21
N GLU A 446 19.16 -2.21 16.96
CA GLU A 446 18.79 -1.74 18.29
C GLU A 446 17.65 -0.70 18.21
N HIS A 447 17.00 -0.44 19.35
CA HIS A 447 15.93 0.56 19.45
C HIS A 447 16.02 1.33 20.77
N SER A 448 15.40 2.52 20.80
CA SER A 448 15.26 3.37 21.98
C SER A 448 13.84 3.39 22.55
N CYS A 449 12.94 2.55 22.02
CA CYS A 449 11.53 2.51 22.41
C CYS A 449 11.35 2.27 23.90
N ARG A 450 10.45 3.05 24.53
CA ARG A 450 10.00 2.88 25.92
C ARG A 450 8.48 2.89 25.98
N MET A 451 7.90 1.93 25.28
CA MET A 451 6.47 1.79 25.10
C MET A 451 5.73 1.56 26.43
N ARG A 452 4.62 2.28 26.61
CA ARG A 452 3.70 2.05 27.74
C ARG A 452 2.59 1.11 27.29
N ARG A 453 2.49 -0.04 27.96
CA ARG A 453 1.40 -0.98 27.72
C ARG A 453 0.13 -0.53 28.45
N PRO A 454 -1.05 -0.65 27.80
CA PRO A 454 -2.31 -0.38 28.47
C PRO A 454 -2.54 -1.39 29.60
N ARG A 455 -3.20 -0.95 30.68
CA ARG A 455 -3.67 -1.85 31.75
C ARG A 455 -5.11 -2.25 31.42
N ARG A 456 -5.38 -3.52 31.26
CA ARG A 456 -6.73 -4.09 31.27
C ARG A 456 -7.08 -4.60 32.66
#